data_df828451c0b47d6d63d0573af099dd95
#
_entry.id   df828451c0b47d6d63d0573af099dd95
#
_cell.length_a   1.000
_cell.length_b   1.000
_cell.length_c   1.000
_cell.angle_alpha   90.00
_cell.angle_beta   90.00
_cell.angle_gamma   90.00
#
_symmetry.space_group_name_H-M   'P 1'
#
loop_
_entity.id
_entity.type
_entity.pdbx_description
1 polymer ?
#
loop_
_entity_poly.entity_id
_entity_poly.type
_entity_poly.pdbx_seq_one_letter_code
_entity_poly.pdbx_strand_id
1 'polypeptide(L)'
;LFRSLPQLTDEQRRAALVKAAEARRVRAEVKQLLKMGTLSMSGLLARSDDEVIVSKMKVLAALESLPKLGKVKARRTMEEIGISESRRLRGLGKQQRADLLARFG
;
A
#
# COMPACT_ATOMS: atom_id res chain seq x y z
N LEU A 1 13.93 -17.73 34.57
CA LEU A 1 14.81 -17.41 33.75
C LEU A 1 14.34 -16.85 32.48
N PHE A 2 14.70 -15.64 32.30
CA PHE A 2 14.29 -14.98 31.20
C PHE A 2 15.38 -14.85 30.30
N ARG A 3 15.15 -15.15 29.11
CA ARG A 3 16.12 -15.03 28.11
C ARG A 3 15.73 -13.94 27.19
N SER A 4 16.55 -12.96 27.04
CA SER A 4 16.22 -11.90 26.13
C SER A 4 16.25 -12.41 24.70
N LEU A 5 15.47 -11.77 23.84
CA LEU A 5 15.47 -12.07 22.43
C LEU A 5 16.85 -11.76 21.85
N PRO A 6 17.28 -12.52 20.84
CA PRO A 6 18.54 -12.22 20.18
C PRO A 6 18.50 -10.81 19.62
N GLN A 7 19.54 -10.07 19.90
CA GLN A 7 19.63 -8.73 19.36
C GLN A 7 20.23 -8.79 17.96
N LEU A 8 19.80 -7.86 17.13
CA LEU A 8 20.35 -7.73 15.80
C LEU A 8 21.81 -7.28 15.87
N THR A 9 22.64 -7.83 15.01
CA THR A 9 24.00 -7.35 14.84
C THR A 9 23.95 -5.99 14.16
N ASP A 10 25.05 -5.24 14.20
CA ASP A 10 25.15 -3.96 13.53
C ASP A 10 24.90 -4.08 12.04
N GLU A 11 25.39 -5.16 11.46
CA GLU A 11 25.19 -5.45 10.05
C GLU A 11 23.72 -5.70 9.73
N GLN A 12 23.03 -6.49 10.58
CA GLN A 12 21.62 -6.76 10.43
C GLN A 12 20.79 -5.50 10.60
N ARG A 13 21.17 -4.61 11.53
CA ARG A 13 20.50 -3.34 11.72
C ARG A 13 20.62 -2.45 10.50
N ARG A 14 21.81 -2.37 9.93
CA ARG A 14 22.04 -1.57 8.73
C ARG A 14 21.23 -2.10 7.56
N ALA A 15 21.19 -3.42 7.40
CA ALA A 15 20.39 -4.05 6.35
C ALA A 15 18.90 -3.74 6.53
N ALA A 16 18.41 -3.80 7.77
CA ALA A 16 17.01 -3.48 8.07
C ALA A 16 16.69 -2.01 7.78
N LEU A 17 17.62 -1.10 8.11
CA LEU A 17 17.43 0.33 7.84
C LEU A 17 17.42 0.61 6.35
N VAL A 18 18.28 -0.04 5.59
CA VAL A 18 18.31 0.10 4.13
C VAL A 18 16.98 -0.37 3.52
N LYS A 19 16.49 -1.53 3.96
CA LYS A 19 15.21 -2.06 3.48
C LYS A 19 14.04 -1.13 3.83
N ALA A 20 14.05 -0.61 5.05
CA ALA A 20 12.99 0.32 5.48
C ALA A 20 13.03 1.61 4.68
N ALA A 21 14.22 2.13 4.39
CA ALA A 21 14.36 3.34 3.58
C ALA A 21 13.90 3.11 2.15
N GLU A 22 14.24 1.95 1.58
CA GLU A 22 13.80 1.58 0.24
C GLU A 22 12.29 1.45 0.18
N ALA A 23 11.68 0.81 1.17
CA ALA A 23 10.23 0.66 1.22
C ALA A 23 9.54 2.02 1.28
N ARG A 24 10.06 2.95 2.09
CA ARG A 24 9.51 4.31 2.18
C ARG A 24 9.63 5.05 0.84
N ARG A 25 10.78 4.90 0.19
CA ARG A 25 11.02 5.55 -1.10
C ARG A 25 10.05 5.04 -2.16
N VAL A 26 9.87 3.72 -2.25
CA VAL A 26 8.95 3.12 -3.22
C VAL A 26 7.51 3.55 -2.95
N ARG A 27 7.09 3.54 -1.68
CA ARG A 27 5.74 3.96 -1.34
C ARG A 27 5.49 5.43 -1.69
N ALA A 28 6.47 6.29 -1.41
CA ALA A 28 6.36 7.70 -1.75
C ALA A 28 6.27 7.92 -3.27
N GLU A 29 7.06 7.17 -4.02
CA GLU A 29 7.04 7.20 -5.48
C GLU A 29 5.68 6.77 -6.03
N VAL A 30 5.16 5.66 -5.53
CA VAL A 30 3.84 5.15 -5.96
C VAL A 30 2.75 6.18 -5.65
N LYS A 31 2.77 6.77 -4.46
CA LYS A 31 1.80 7.79 -4.09
C LYS A 31 1.88 8.99 -5.00
N GLN A 32 3.07 9.40 -5.37
CA GLN A 32 3.28 10.52 -6.28
C GLN A 32 2.73 10.22 -7.68
N LEU A 33 2.98 9.01 -8.18
CA LEU A 33 2.46 8.59 -9.47
C LEU A 33 0.94 8.54 -9.47
N LEU A 34 0.33 8.10 -8.39
CA LEU A 34 -1.12 8.10 -8.23
C LEU A 34 -1.68 9.53 -8.23
N LYS A 35 -1.02 10.41 -7.48
CA LYS A 35 -1.41 11.82 -7.42
C LYS A 35 -1.37 12.51 -8.76
N MET A 36 -0.35 12.21 -9.54
CA MET A 36 -0.16 12.79 -10.88
C MET A 36 -1.09 12.19 -11.92
N GLY A 37 -1.81 11.12 -11.58
CA GLY A 37 -2.65 10.41 -12.53
C GLY A 37 -1.87 9.56 -13.52
N THR A 38 -0.57 9.37 -13.30
CA THR A 38 0.28 8.58 -14.18
C THR A 38 0.12 7.09 -13.96
N LEU A 39 -0.19 6.70 -12.71
CA LEU A 39 -0.43 5.30 -12.35
C LEU A 39 -1.91 5.13 -12.06
N SER A 40 -2.56 4.26 -12.83
CA SER A 40 -3.98 3.96 -12.63
C SER A 40 -4.19 2.91 -11.54
N MET A 41 -5.43 2.69 -11.13
CA MET A 41 -5.76 1.64 -10.16
C MET A 41 -5.37 0.27 -10.72
N SER A 42 -5.62 0.00 -12.00
CA SER A 42 -5.23 -1.27 -12.61
C SER A 42 -3.70 -1.43 -12.62
N GLY A 43 -2.98 -0.36 -12.90
CA GLY A 43 -1.52 -0.37 -12.85
C GLY A 43 -1.00 -0.61 -11.44
N LEU A 44 -1.64 -0.01 -10.44
CA LEU A 44 -1.27 -0.21 -9.03
C LEU A 44 -1.47 -1.66 -8.60
N LEU A 45 -2.61 -2.25 -8.94
CA LEU A 45 -2.90 -3.63 -8.57
C LEU A 45 -1.94 -4.60 -9.29
N ALA A 46 -1.62 -4.33 -10.55
CA ALA A 46 -0.64 -5.13 -11.28
C ALA A 46 0.74 -5.05 -10.61
N ARG A 47 1.17 -3.86 -10.20
CA ARG A 47 2.44 -3.70 -9.47
C ARG A 47 2.41 -4.42 -8.14
N SER A 48 1.29 -4.41 -7.44
CA SER A 48 1.18 -5.10 -6.15
C SER A 48 1.30 -6.61 -6.30
N ASP A 49 0.94 -7.16 -7.44
CA ASP A 49 1.08 -8.60 -7.69
C ASP A 49 2.55 -8.99 -7.90
N ASP A 50 3.37 -8.07 -8.40
CA ASP A 50 4.77 -8.34 -8.72
C ASP A 50 5.77 -7.80 -7.69
N GLU A 51 5.41 -6.73 -6.98
CA GLU A 51 6.33 -6.04 -6.07
C GLU A 51 5.86 -6.15 -4.63
N VAL A 52 6.66 -6.82 -3.81
CA VAL A 52 6.32 -7.05 -2.39
C VAL A 52 6.07 -5.74 -1.63
N ILE A 53 6.92 -4.74 -1.86
CA ILE A 53 6.79 -3.45 -1.17
C ILE A 53 5.44 -2.80 -1.50
N VAL A 54 5.06 -2.81 -2.77
CA VAL A 54 3.78 -2.25 -3.22
C VAL A 54 2.62 -3.04 -2.63
N SER A 55 2.72 -4.37 -2.60
CA SER A 55 1.67 -5.24 -2.05
C SER A 55 1.38 -4.98 -0.58
N LYS A 56 2.34 -4.44 0.16
CA LYS A 56 2.19 -4.12 1.59
C LYS A 56 1.62 -2.73 1.84
N MET A 57 1.41 -1.93 0.82
CA MET A 57 0.77 -0.62 0.99
C MET A 57 -0.67 -0.77 1.43
N LYS A 58 -1.11 0.13 2.28
CA LYS A 58 -2.52 0.14 2.70
C LYS A 58 -3.40 0.67 1.57
N VAL A 59 -4.54 0.03 1.38
CA VAL A 59 -5.51 0.45 0.36
C VAL A 59 -5.93 1.90 0.60
N LEU A 60 -6.18 2.27 1.86
CA LEU A 60 -6.56 3.64 2.20
C LEU A 60 -5.54 4.66 1.74
N ALA A 61 -4.25 4.39 1.97
CA ALA A 61 -3.18 5.30 1.55
C ALA A 61 -3.16 5.50 0.03
N ALA A 62 -3.38 4.43 -0.71
CA ALA A 62 -3.45 4.49 -2.17
C ALA A 62 -4.65 5.33 -2.63
N LEU A 63 -5.81 5.11 -2.03
CA LEU A 63 -7.01 5.87 -2.39
C LEU A 63 -6.89 7.35 -2.05
N GLU A 64 -6.30 7.66 -0.89
CA GLU A 64 -6.07 9.05 -0.50
C GLU A 64 -5.12 9.78 -1.45
N SER A 65 -4.29 9.04 -2.16
CA SER A 65 -3.34 9.61 -3.12
C SER A 65 -3.96 9.88 -4.50
N LEU A 66 -5.13 9.31 -4.79
CA LEU A 66 -5.78 9.54 -6.08
C LEU A 66 -6.22 10.99 -6.22
N PRO A 67 -6.09 11.58 -7.44
CA PRO A 67 -6.50 12.95 -7.66
C PRO A 67 -7.99 13.12 -7.37
N LYS A 68 -8.34 14.23 -6.71
CA LYS A 68 -9.73 14.62 -6.46
C LYS A 68 -10.51 13.72 -5.50
N LEU A 69 -9.91 12.68 -4.96
CA LEU A 69 -10.63 11.81 -4.05
C LEU A 69 -10.63 12.34 -2.60
N GLY A 70 -9.45 12.58 -2.05
CA GLY A 70 -9.32 13.08 -0.69
C GLY A 70 -9.58 12.02 0.37
N LYS A 71 -9.33 12.38 1.62
CA LYS A 71 -9.39 11.44 2.74
C LYS A 71 -10.82 10.97 3.06
N VAL A 72 -11.78 11.89 3.02
CA VAL A 72 -13.16 11.55 3.38
C VAL A 72 -13.78 10.62 2.36
N LYS A 73 -13.62 10.92 1.08
CA LYS A 73 -14.15 10.06 0.01
C LYS A 73 -13.45 8.71 -0.04
N ALA A 74 -12.15 8.69 0.26
CA ALA A 74 -11.40 7.44 0.31
C ALA A 74 -11.99 6.49 1.36
N ARG A 75 -12.25 6.98 2.57
CA ARG A 75 -12.85 6.17 3.62
C ARG A 75 -14.26 5.73 3.29
N ARG A 76 -15.04 6.62 2.70
CA ARG A 76 -16.41 6.28 2.27
C ARG A 76 -16.39 5.18 1.22
N THR A 77 -15.47 5.27 0.26
CA THR A 77 -15.31 4.24 -0.77
C THR A 77 -14.99 2.89 -0.15
N MET A 78 -14.08 2.87 0.83
CA MET A 78 -13.73 1.63 1.51
C MET A 78 -14.92 1.03 2.26
N GLU A 79 -15.72 1.87 2.93
CA GLU A 79 -16.93 1.40 3.59
C GLU A 79 -17.91 0.79 2.60
N GLU A 80 -18.12 1.46 1.47
CA GLU A 80 -19.06 1.00 0.45
C GLU A 80 -18.66 -0.33 -0.17
N ILE A 81 -17.35 -0.54 -0.34
CA ILE A 81 -16.83 -1.79 -0.90
C ILE A 81 -16.67 -2.87 0.17
N GLY A 82 -16.63 -2.47 1.43
CA GLY A 82 -16.42 -3.41 2.53
C GLY A 82 -14.96 -3.73 2.79
N ILE A 83 -14.10 -2.74 2.64
CA ILE A 83 -12.66 -2.89 2.89
C ILE A 83 -12.32 -2.19 4.21
N SER A 84 -11.66 -2.90 5.13
CA SER A 84 -11.24 -2.30 6.38
C SER A 84 -10.09 -1.31 6.16
N GLU A 85 -9.99 -0.29 7.00
CA GLU A 85 -8.95 0.73 6.87
C GLU A 85 -7.53 0.19 7.03
N SER A 86 -7.38 -0.96 7.67
CA SER A 86 -6.08 -1.60 7.86
C SER A 86 -5.71 -2.55 6.72
N ARG A 87 -6.61 -2.76 5.76
CA ARG A 87 -6.37 -3.70 4.66
C ARG A 87 -5.23 -3.22 3.77
N ARG A 88 -4.35 -4.16 3.41
CA ARG A 88 -3.25 -3.90 2.47
C ARG A 88 -3.63 -4.40 1.09
N LEU A 89 -2.93 -3.91 0.07
CA LEU A 89 -3.23 -4.29 -1.31
C LEU A 89 -3.21 -5.81 -1.50
N ARG A 90 -2.23 -6.48 -0.92
CA ARG A 90 -2.11 -7.95 -1.02
C ARG A 90 -3.28 -8.70 -0.36
N GLY A 91 -4.01 -8.04 0.51
CA GLY A 91 -5.13 -8.65 1.23
C GLY A 91 -6.49 -8.43 0.58
N LEU A 92 -6.53 -7.76 -0.57
CA LEU A 92 -7.78 -7.51 -1.25
C LEU A 92 -8.38 -8.80 -1.81
N GLY A 93 -9.66 -9.00 -1.56
CA GLY A 93 -10.41 -10.09 -2.16
C GLY A 93 -10.71 -9.83 -3.63
N LYS A 94 -11.06 -10.87 -4.33
CA LYS A 94 -11.35 -10.79 -5.77
C LYS A 94 -12.44 -9.77 -6.10
N GLN A 95 -13.52 -9.78 -5.33
CA GLN A 95 -14.63 -8.85 -5.56
C GLN A 95 -14.23 -7.42 -5.20
N GLN A 96 -13.43 -7.26 -4.15
CA GLN A 96 -12.96 -5.94 -3.76
C GLN A 96 -12.07 -5.33 -4.83
N ARG A 97 -11.20 -6.13 -5.44
CA ARG A 97 -10.36 -5.67 -6.56
C ARG A 97 -11.23 -5.27 -7.75
N ALA A 98 -12.23 -6.08 -8.07
CA ALA A 98 -13.15 -5.79 -9.17
C ALA A 98 -13.91 -4.47 -8.93
N ASP A 99 -14.36 -4.25 -7.70
CA ASP A 99 -15.08 -3.03 -7.35
C ASP A 99 -14.19 -1.79 -7.45
N LEU A 100 -12.94 -1.90 -7.02
CA LEU A 100 -11.99 -0.81 -7.15
C LEU A 100 -11.70 -0.48 -8.61
N LEU A 101 -11.53 -1.50 -9.44
CA LEU A 101 -11.29 -1.32 -10.86
C LEU A 101 -12.51 -0.72 -11.57
N ALA A 102 -13.71 -1.11 -11.17
CA ALA A 102 -14.94 -0.56 -11.74
C ALA A 102 -15.07 0.94 -11.43
N ARG A 103 -14.63 1.37 -10.26
CA ARG A 103 -14.75 2.77 -9.83
C ARG A 103 -13.61 3.65 -10.35
N PHE A 104 -12.40 3.13 -10.39
CA PHE A 104 -11.22 3.97 -10.67
C PHE A 104 -10.44 3.57 -11.92
N GLY A 105 -10.75 2.44 -12.47
CA GLY A 105 -10.10 1.99 -13.70
C GLY A 105 -8.74 1.36 -13.46
#